data_4e85c1c2db176ba4c6bba77076c65bca
#
_entry.id   4e85c1c2db176ba4c6bba77076c65bca
#
_cell.length_a   1.000
_cell.length_b   1.000
_cell.length_c   1.000
_cell.angle_alpha   90.00
_cell.angle_beta   90.00
_cell.angle_gamma   90.00
#
_symmetry.space_group_name_H-M   'P 1'
#
loop_
_entity.id
_entity.type
_entity.pdbx_description
1 polymer ?
#
loop_
_entity_poly.entity_id
_entity_poly.type
_entity_poly.pdbx_seq_one_letter_code
_entity_poly.pdbx_strand_id
1 'polypeptide(L)'
;AERGATVRHIPILDNGELDLDAYHQLLGPKVRLVAVVHTSNSLGTVNPVKTMIDAAHAKNIPVLVDGAQTLAHGTVDVSELDCDFLVFSGHKMLGPTGIGVLYGKEALLEAMPPYQGGGEMIHSVSFDGTTFNELPYKFEAGTPSIADVIALGAALDYWASLDRTVVAEWEEHLLSYATASIATIPGVRIIGTAKRKSGVLSFIVEGLNALDIGMFLDTQGIAVRTGHHCTEPGMD
;
A
#
# COMPACT_ATOMS: atom_id res chain seq x y z
N ALA A 1 7.51 4.70 17.16
CA ALA A 1 8.10 4.58 18.50
C ALA A 1 9.10 5.71 18.83
N GLU A 2 9.97 6.12 17.92
CA GLU A 2 11.01 7.17 18.15
C GLU A 2 10.45 8.52 18.63
N ARG A 3 9.23 8.86 18.24
CA ARG A 3 8.52 10.09 18.64
C ARG A 3 7.57 9.88 19.82
N GLY A 4 7.71 8.78 20.57
CA GLY A 4 6.87 8.48 21.74
C GLY A 4 5.50 7.89 21.42
N ALA A 5 5.21 7.60 20.15
CA ALA A 5 3.98 6.92 19.76
C ALA A 5 4.08 5.41 20.03
N THR A 6 2.97 4.81 20.47
CA THR A 6 2.82 3.36 20.60
C THR A 6 2.09 2.82 19.38
N VAL A 7 2.68 1.84 18.69
CA VAL A 7 2.03 1.13 17.59
C VAL A 7 1.22 -0.04 18.16
N ARG A 8 -0.03 -0.18 17.70
CA ARG A 8 -0.89 -1.31 17.99
C ARG A 8 -1.28 -1.96 16.67
N HIS A 9 -1.24 -3.28 16.63
CA HIS A 9 -1.53 -4.04 15.42
C HIS A 9 -2.99 -4.46 15.38
N ILE A 10 -3.59 -4.40 14.19
CA ILE A 10 -4.86 -5.05 13.90
C ILE A 10 -4.51 -6.51 13.60
N PRO A 11 -5.06 -7.49 14.33
CA PRO A 11 -4.81 -8.90 14.07
C PRO A 11 -5.24 -9.31 12.66
N ILE A 12 -4.60 -10.36 12.15
CA ILE A 12 -4.94 -11.00 10.88
C ILE A 12 -5.59 -12.36 11.21
N LEU A 13 -6.68 -12.68 10.54
CA LEU A 13 -7.36 -13.97 10.63
C LEU A 13 -6.63 -15.02 9.77
N ASP A 14 -6.90 -16.30 10.02
CA ASP A 14 -6.26 -17.43 9.31
C ASP A 14 -6.43 -17.38 7.78
N ASN A 15 -7.51 -16.75 7.30
CA ASN A 15 -7.76 -16.55 5.89
C ASN A 15 -6.99 -15.35 5.29
N GLY A 16 -6.25 -14.60 6.10
CA GLY A 16 -5.48 -13.42 5.70
C GLY A 16 -6.29 -12.12 5.63
N GLU A 17 -7.52 -12.08 6.14
CA GLU A 17 -8.30 -10.86 6.31
C GLU A 17 -7.97 -10.19 7.65
N LEU A 18 -8.16 -8.87 7.75
CA LEU A 18 -8.03 -8.16 9.02
C LEU A 18 -9.20 -8.50 9.96
N ASP A 19 -8.90 -8.69 11.25
CA ASP A 19 -9.92 -8.81 12.29
C ASP A 19 -10.58 -7.44 12.54
N LEU A 20 -11.74 -7.23 11.94
CA LEU A 20 -12.49 -5.98 12.07
C LEU A 20 -13.10 -5.78 13.46
N ASP A 21 -13.42 -6.84 14.18
CA ASP A 21 -13.93 -6.73 15.54
C ASP A 21 -12.82 -6.21 16.47
N ALA A 22 -11.62 -6.78 16.36
CA ALA A 22 -10.45 -6.27 17.06
C ALA A 22 -10.10 -4.84 16.63
N TYR A 23 -10.22 -4.51 15.33
CA TYR A 23 -10.05 -3.14 14.85
C TYR A 23 -10.97 -2.16 15.57
N HIS A 24 -12.28 -2.45 15.64
CA HIS A 24 -13.25 -1.59 16.31
C HIS A 24 -12.93 -1.40 17.81
N GLN A 25 -12.43 -2.44 18.48
CA GLN A 25 -12.00 -2.38 19.88
C GLN A 25 -10.72 -1.54 20.07
N LEU A 26 -9.83 -1.53 19.07
CA LEU A 26 -8.61 -0.73 19.09
C LEU A 26 -8.87 0.77 18.95
N LEU A 27 -9.95 1.18 18.29
CA LEU A 27 -10.33 2.58 18.09
C LEU A 27 -10.75 3.23 19.41
N GLY A 28 -9.83 3.92 20.05
CA GLY A 28 -10.04 4.58 21.35
C GLY A 28 -9.56 6.03 21.35
N PRO A 29 -9.80 6.79 22.43
CA PRO A 29 -9.54 8.23 22.50
C PRO A 29 -8.05 8.60 22.43
N LYS A 30 -7.16 7.62 22.61
CA LYS A 30 -5.71 7.80 22.50
C LYS A 30 -5.17 7.53 21.09
N VAL A 31 -5.99 6.98 20.18
CA VAL A 31 -5.56 6.74 18.80
C VAL A 31 -5.44 8.07 18.08
N ARG A 32 -4.33 8.29 17.39
CA ARG A 32 -4.02 9.52 16.67
C ARG A 32 -4.03 9.35 15.16
N LEU A 33 -3.83 8.12 14.71
CA LEU A 33 -3.78 7.77 13.28
C LEU A 33 -4.08 6.29 13.14
N VAL A 34 -4.87 5.94 12.14
CA VAL A 34 -4.95 4.58 11.60
C VAL A 34 -4.12 4.55 10.32
N ALA A 35 -3.22 3.58 10.19
CA ALA A 35 -2.50 3.31 8.95
C ALA A 35 -2.85 1.90 8.49
N VAL A 36 -3.36 1.76 7.27
CA VAL A 36 -3.84 0.48 6.75
C VAL A 36 -3.46 0.32 5.28
N VAL A 37 -3.01 -0.88 4.91
CA VAL A 37 -2.82 -1.23 3.50
C VAL A 37 -4.18 -1.55 2.86
N HIS A 38 -4.43 -1.02 1.66
CA HIS A 38 -5.66 -1.33 0.93
C HIS A 38 -5.60 -2.74 0.34
N THR A 39 -4.54 -3.04 -0.41
CA THR A 39 -4.31 -4.38 -0.98
C THR A 39 -2.98 -4.93 -0.48
N SER A 40 -3.01 -6.09 0.15
CA SER A 40 -1.81 -6.74 0.67
C SER A 40 -0.85 -7.16 -0.45
N ASN A 41 0.42 -6.81 -0.30
CA ASN A 41 1.48 -7.19 -1.23
C ASN A 41 1.92 -8.66 -1.08
N SER A 42 1.62 -9.30 0.05
CA SER A 42 1.99 -10.70 0.33
C SER A 42 0.86 -11.68 0.11
N LEU A 43 -0.37 -11.31 0.46
CA LEU A 43 -1.53 -12.19 0.40
C LEU A 43 -2.52 -11.83 -0.71
N GLY A 44 -2.42 -10.63 -1.27
CA GLY A 44 -3.38 -10.11 -2.22
C GLY A 44 -4.72 -9.70 -1.60
N THR A 45 -4.91 -9.86 -0.30
CA THR A 45 -6.15 -9.49 0.39
C THR A 45 -6.50 -8.02 0.12
N VAL A 46 -7.72 -7.76 -0.34
CA VAL A 46 -8.25 -6.41 -0.51
C VAL A 46 -9.06 -6.06 0.75
N ASN A 47 -8.50 -5.19 1.58
CA ASN A 47 -9.09 -4.78 2.84
C ASN A 47 -10.28 -3.83 2.63
N PRO A 48 -11.32 -3.86 3.49
CA PRO A 48 -12.50 -3.00 3.39
C PRO A 48 -12.22 -1.60 3.94
N VAL A 49 -11.24 -0.89 3.33
CA VAL A 49 -10.70 0.37 3.87
C VAL A 49 -11.76 1.45 4.00
N LYS A 50 -12.77 1.52 3.12
CA LYS A 50 -13.88 2.47 3.28
C LYS A 50 -14.63 2.28 4.59
N THR A 51 -14.99 1.06 4.92
CA THR A 51 -15.64 0.73 6.21
C THR A 51 -14.74 1.08 7.40
N MET A 52 -13.45 0.84 7.27
CA MET A 52 -12.47 1.17 8.32
C MET A 52 -12.33 2.68 8.49
N ILE A 53 -12.30 3.45 7.39
CA ILE A 53 -12.26 4.91 7.41
C ILE A 53 -13.52 5.47 8.10
N ASP A 54 -14.70 5.01 7.72
CA ASP A 54 -15.96 5.48 8.31
C ASP A 54 -15.99 5.25 9.83
N ALA A 55 -15.52 4.08 10.29
CA ALA A 55 -15.42 3.77 11.71
C ALA A 55 -14.41 4.63 12.48
N ALA A 56 -13.27 4.95 11.86
CA ALA A 56 -12.25 5.83 12.43
C ALA A 56 -12.76 7.29 12.47
N HIS A 57 -13.35 7.77 11.38
CA HIS A 57 -13.91 9.12 11.28
C HIS A 57 -15.04 9.38 12.27
N ALA A 58 -15.87 8.38 12.57
CA ALA A 58 -16.88 8.46 13.62
C ALA A 58 -16.29 8.76 15.01
N LYS A 59 -14.96 8.58 15.18
CA LYS A 59 -14.19 8.90 16.39
C LYS A 59 -13.19 10.05 16.18
N ASN A 60 -13.28 10.77 15.07
CA ASN A 60 -12.37 11.84 14.67
C ASN A 60 -10.89 11.38 14.59
N ILE A 61 -10.66 10.17 14.09
CA ILE A 61 -9.33 9.60 13.91
C ILE A 61 -9.00 9.62 12.43
N PRO A 62 -7.93 10.30 11.99
CA PRO A 62 -7.51 10.32 10.60
C PRO A 62 -6.96 8.96 10.15
N VAL A 63 -7.08 8.68 8.84
CA VAL A 63 -6.67 7.41 8.24
C VAL A 63 -5.71 7.64 7.08
N LEU A 64 -4.56 6.96 7.16
CA LEU A 64 -3.61 6.83 6.06
C LEU A 64 -3.82 5.48 5.37
N VAL A 65 -4.02 5.51 4.07
CA VAL A 65 -4.17 4.32 3.23
C VAL A 65 -2.90 4.10 2.41
N ASP A 66 -2.28 2.94 2.54
CA ASP A 66 -1.26 2.48 1.59
C ASP A 66 -1.96 1.87 0.37
N GLY A 67 -1.92 2.62 -0.72
CA GLY A 67 -2.50 2.25 -2.01
C GLY A 67 -1.48 1.66 -3.00
N ALA A 68 -0.26 1.35 -2.55
CA ALA A 68 0.84 0.96 -3.43
C ALA A 68 0.54 -0.25 -4.33
N GLN A 69 -0.23 -1.21 -3.86
CA GLN A 69 -0.69 -2.33 -4.69
C GLN A 69 -2.02 -2.01 -5.39
N THR A 70 -2.93 -1.35 -4.71
CA THR A 70 -4.27 -1.10 -5.23
C THR A 70 -4.25 -0.28 -6.52
N LEU A 71 -3.44 0.79 -6.56
CA LEU A 71 -3.36 1.68 -7.72
C LEU A 71 -2.68 1.01 -8.93
N ALA A 72 -1.86 -0.02 -8.69
CA ALA A 72 -1.28 -0.84 -9.75
C ALA A 72 -2.30 -1.74 -10.47
N HIS A 73 -3.42 -2.08 -9.80
CA HIS A 73 -4.41 -3.05 -10.28
C HIS A 73 -5.82 -2.46 -10.43
N GLY A 74 -6.04 -1.23 -9.97
CA GLY A 74 -7.37 -0.62 -9.95
C GLY A 74 -7.35 0.90 -9.86
N THR A 75 -8.52 1.47 -9.60
CA THR A 75 -8.70 2.90 -9.38
C THR A 75 -9.06 3.18 -7.93
N VAL A 76 -8.58 4.32 -7.44
CA VAL A 76 -9.01 4.88 -6.16
C VAL A 76 -9.46 6.30 -6.40
N ASP A 77 -10.73 6.58 -6.11
CA ASP A 77 -11.23 7.95 -5.99
C ASP A 77 -11.11 8.36 -4.52
N VAL A 78 -10.23 9.32 -4.24
CA VAL A 78 -9.98 9.78 -2.87
C VAL A 78 -11.16 10.52 -2.28
N SER A 79 -12.03 11.10 -3.12
CA SER A 79 -13.23 11.80 -2.66
C SER A 79 -14.31 10.81 -2.21
N GLU A 80 -14.49 9.71 -2.94
CA GLU A 80 -15.40 8.62 -2.54
C GLU A 80 -14.87 7.83 -1.35
N LEU A 81 -13.57 7.54 -1.36
CA LEU A 81 -12.90 6.81 -0.28
C LEU A 81 -12.88 7.63 1.01
N ASP A 82 -12.75 8.96 0.88
CA ASP A 82 -12.66 9.92 1.99
C ASP A 82 -11.48 9.66 2.94
N CYS A 83 -10.38 9.07 2.44
CA CYS A 83 -9.17 8.91 3.24
C CYS A 83 -8.50 10.26 3.52
N ASP A 84 -7.79 10.37 4.65
CA ASP A 84 -7.09 11.58 5.02
C ASP A 84 -5.73 11.68 4.36
N PHE A 85 -5.09 10.52 4.15
CA PHE A 85 -3.85 10.38 3.41
C PHE A 85 -3.89 9.12 2.54
N LEU A 86 -3.29 9.20 1.35
CA LEU A 86 -3.05 8.06 0.46
C LEU A 86 -1.61 8.10 -0.04
N VAL A 87 -0.93 6.96 0.02
CA VAL A 87 0.46 6.86 -0.47
C VAL A 87 0.59 5.76 -1.53
N PHE A 88 1.43 5.98 -2.52
CA PHE A 88 1.81 4.96 -3.48
C PHE A 88 3.18 5.21 -4.11
N SER A 89 3.74 4.19 -4.74
CA SER A 89 5.04 4.24 -5.43
C SER A 89 4.89 4.17 -6.93
N GLY A 90 5.59 5.02 -7.66
CA GLY A 90 5.51 5.11 -9.12
C GLY A 90 5.90 3.81 -9.84
N HIS A 91 6.95 3.11 -9.35
CA HIS A 91 7.43 1.87 -9.98
C HIS A 91 6.41 0.72 -9.97
N LYS A 92 5.38 0.77 -9.12
CA LYS A 92 4.28 -0.20 -9.13
C LYS A 92 3.16 0.17 -10.09
N MET A 93 3.19 1.40 -10.61
CA MET A 93 2.24 1.93 -11.59
C MET A 93 2.89 2.14 -12.97
N LEU A 94 3.74 1.19 -13.40
CA LEU A 94 4.46 1.23 -14.67
C LEU A 94 5.45 2.41 -14.79
N GLY A 95 5.60 3.20 -13.73
CA GLY A 95 6.48 4.36 -13.66
C GLY A 95 7.90 4.01 -13.22
N PRO A 96 8.80 5.00 -13.14
CA PRO A 96 10.17 4.80 -12.72
C PRO A 96 10.28 4.51 -11.21
N THR A 97 11.43 3.99 -10.81
CA THR A 97 11.85 3.94 -9.40
C THR A 97 12.21 5.35 -8.92
N GLY A 98 12.25 5.55 -7.60
CA GLY A 98 12.70 6.84 -7.02
C GLY A 98 11.61 7.90 -6.88
N ILE A 99 10.40 7.66 -7.36
CA ILE A 99 9.26 8.58 -7.24
C ILE A 99 8.06 7.89 -6.59
N GLY A 100 7.35 8.63 -5.77
CA GLY A 100 6.08 8.24 -5.16
C GLY A 100 5.23 9.47 -4.89
N VAL A 101 3.99 9.25 -4.51
CA VAL A 101 3.01 10.31 -4.27
C VAL A 101 2.39 10.14 -2.89
N LEU A 102 2.28 11.25 -2.17
CA LEU A 102 1.42 11.40 -1.00
C LEU A 102 0.28 12.34 -1.35
N TYR A 103 -0.94 11.84 -1.32
CA TYR A 103 -2.14 12.65 -1.22
C TYR A 103 -2.46 12.91 0.25
N GLY A 104 -2.91 14.09 0.58
CA GLY A 104 -3.43 14.42 1.91
C GLY A 104 -4.51 15.49 1.84
N LYS A 105 -5.47 15.45 2.76
CA LYS A 105 -6.46 16.53 2.91
C LYS A 105 -5.74 17.83 3.28
N GLU A 106 -6.01 18.90 2.57
CA GLU A 106 -5.32 20.19 2.68
C GLU A 106 -5.22 20.69 4.13
N ALA A 107 -6.33 20.66 4.88
CA ALA A 107 -6.34 21.12 6.27
C ALA A 107 -5.38 20.33 7.19
N LEU A 108 -5.17 19.05 6.92
CA LEU A 108 -4.24 18.22 7.68
C LEU A 108 -2.80 18.52 7.27
N LEU A 109 -2.53 18.67 5.97
CA LEU A 109 -1.22 19.03 5.47
C LEU A 109 -0.80 20.42 5.96
N GLU A 110 -1.72 21.39 5.98
CA GLU A 110 -1.45 22.72 6.53
C GLU A 110 -1.08 22.69 8.03
N ALA A 111 -1.75 21.83 8.81
CA ALA A 111 -1.48 21.69 10.24
C ALA A 111 -0.17 20.94 10.55
N MET A 112 0.39 20.18 9.61
CA MET A 112 1.61 19.41 9.79
C MET A 112 2.85 20.31 9.67
N PRO A 113 3.93 20.07 10.46
CA PRO A 113 5.22 20.68 10.19
C PRO A 113 5.85 20.08 8.92
N PRO A 114 6.78 20.78 8.26
CA PRO A 114 7.57 20.20 7.19
C PRO A 114 8.28 18.93 7.64
N TYR A 115 8.44 17.97 6.73
CA TYR A 115 9.15 16.72 7.02
C TYR A 115 10.67 16.89 6.92
N GLN A 116 11.14 17.61 5.88
CA GLN A 116 12.55 17.89 5.63
C GLN A 116 12.76 19.39 5.42
N GLY A 117 13.97 19.87 5.62
CA GLY A 117 14.37 21.23 5.30
C GLY A 117 15.25 21.24 4.05
N GLY A 118 15.12 22.30 3.22
CA GLY A 118 15.92 22.47 2.00
C GLY A 118 15.46 23.67 1.19
N GLY A 119 16.00 23.83 -0.01
CA GLY A 119 15.50 24.81 -0.97
C GLY A 119 14.05 24.57 -1.37
N GLU A 120 13.42 25.54 -1.99
CA GLU A 120 12.05 25.54 -2.51
C GLU A 120 10.95 25.46 -1.45
N MET A 121 11.14 24.69 -0.36
CA MET A 121 10.15 24.51 0.73
C MET A 121 10.14 25.69 1.73
N ILE A 122 11.08 26.62 1.63
CA ILE A 122 11.25 27.78 2.49
C ILE A 122 10.67 29.01 1.81
N HIS A 123 9.85 29.80 2.54
CA HIS A 123 9.41 31.11 2.11
C HIS A 123 10.44 32.19 2.51
N SER A 124 10.88 32.18 3.77
CA SER A 124 11.94 33.08 4.24
C SER A 124 12.75 32.44 5.36
N VAL A 125 14.03 32.84 5.43
CA VAL A 125 14.97 32.42 6.48
C VAL A 125 15.65 33.66 7.08
N SER A 126 15.69 33.72 8.41
CA SER A 126 16.46 34.68 9.16
C SER A 126 17.09 34.02 10.38
N PHE A 127 17.95 34.76 11.14
CA PHE A 127 18.49 34.26 12.39
C PHE A 127 17.40 34.11 13.48
N ASP A 128 16.26 34.79 13.34
CA ASP A 128 15.17 34.76 14.29
C ASP A 128 14.15 33.63 14.00
N GLY A 129 14.19 33.06 12.80
CA GLY A 129 13.28 31.98 12.43
C GLY A 129 13.15 31.73 10.93
N THR A 130 12.39 30.69 10.61
CA THR A 130 12.11 30.25 9.24
C THR A 130 10.60 30.20 9.03
N THR A 131 10.14 30.73 7.90
CA THR A 131 8.77 30.51 7.41
C THR A 131 8.80 29.60 6.21
N PHE A 132 7.76 28.80 6.05
CA PHE A 132 7.69 27.77 5.02
C PHE A 132 6.78 28.19 3.90
N ASN A 133 7.01 27.60 2.73
CA ASN A 133 6.20 27.83 1.56
C ASN A 133 4.82 27.16 1.70
N GLU A 134 3.90 27.56 0.83
CA GLU A 134 2.57 26.94 0.74
C GLU A 134 2.65 25.51 0.19
N LEU A 135 1.56 24.77 0.29
CA LEU A 135 1.41 23.45 -0.32
C LEU A 135 1.45 23.56 -1.85
N PRO A 136 2.04 22.60 -2.58
CA PRO A 136 2.71 21.38 -2.06
C PRO A 136 4.17 21.60 -1.65
N TYR A 137 4.77 22.76 -1.97
CA TYR A 137 6.21 23.05 -1.80
C TYR A 137 6.71 22.86 -0.37
N LYS A 138 5.85 23.10 0.63
CA LYS A 138 6.15 22.87 2.05
C LYS A 138 6.74 21.48 2.35
N PHE A 139 6.38 20.47 1.57
CA PHE A 139 6.83 19.08 1.75
C PHE A 139 7.82 18.63 0.69
N GLU A 140 8.23 19.50 -0.24
CA GLU A 140 9.12 19.20 -1.36
C GLU A 140 10.45 19.91 -1.17
N ALA A 141 11.33 19.35 -0.34
CA ALA A 141 12.60 19.95 0.01
C ALA A 141 13.70 19.67 -1.03
N GLY A 142 14.25 20.74 -1.63
CA GLY A 142 15.31 20.69 -2.63
C GLY A 142 14.80 20.39 -4.03
N THR A 143 15.73 20.30 -5.00
CA THR A 143 15.39 20.01 -6.39
C THR A 143 14.72 18.63 -6.48
N PRO A 144 13.49 18.54 -7.01
CA PRO A 144 12.78 17.27 -7.13
C PRO A 144 13.42 16.36 -8.19
N SER A 145 13.04 15.07 -8.20
CA SER A 145 13.44 14.12 -9.24
C SER A 145 12.69 14.42 -10.55
N ILE A 146 13.13 15.44 -11.28
CA ILE A 146 12.43 16.02 -12.43
C ILE A 146 12.14 14.95 -13.49
N ALA A 147 13.15 14.16 -13.85
CA ALA A 147 13.01 13.11 -14.86
C ALA A 147 11.98 12.04 -14.46
N ASP A 148 12.00 11.62 -13.19
CA ASP A 148 11.08 10.58 -12.69
C ASP A 148 9.65 11.11 -12.56
N VAL A 149 9.46 12.39 -12.21
CA VAL A 149 8.12 13.01 -12.20
C VAL A 149 7.52 13.04 -13.61
N ILE A 150 8.28 13.46 -14.61
CA ILE A 150 7.84 13.49 -16.02
C ILE A 150 7.54 12.06 -16.51
N ALA A 151 8.42 11.10 -16.19
CA ALA A 151 8.24 9.72 -16.58
C ALA A 151 7.02 9.06 -15.88
N LEU A 152 6.76 9.41 -14.60
CA LEU A 152 5.55 8.97 -13.92
C LEU A 152 4.29 9.52 -14.60
N GLY A 153 4.29 10.80 -15.04
CA GLY A 153 3.19 11.38 -15.81
C GLY A 153 2.90 10.56 -17.08
N ALA A 154 3.92 10.25 -17.86
CA ALA A 154 3.78 9.42 -19.06
C ALA A 154 3.26 8.00 -18.76
N ALA A 155 3.69 7.40 -17.64
CA ALA A 155 3.21 6.10 -17.20
C ALA A 155 1.72 6.15 -16.79
N LEU A 156 1.28 7.23 -16.14
CA LEU A 156 -0.12 7.44 -15.78
C LEU A 156 -1.00 7.63 -17.02
N ASP A 157 -0.52 8.36 -18.03
CA ASP A 157 -1.22 8.52 -19.32
C ASP A 157 -1.38 7.17 -20.02
N TYR A 158 -0.31 6.37 -20.05
CA TYR A 158 -0.38 5.01 -20.59
C TYR A 158 -1.37 4.14 -19.81
N TRP A 159 -1.29 4.16 -18.48
CA TRP A 159 -2.22 3.41 -17.62
C TRP A 159 -3.67 3.84 -17.83
N ALA A 160 -3.93 5.14 -18.00
CA ALA A 160 -5.25 5.68 -18.29
C ALA A 160 -5.79 5.28 -19.67
N SER A 161 -4.91 4.95 -20.63
CA SER A 161 -5.31 4.50 -21.97
C SER A 161 -5.79 3.04 -22.02
N LEU A 162 -5.52 2.24 -20.97
CA LEU A 162 -5.93 0.85 -20.92
C LEU A 162 -7.39 0.72 -20.46
N ASP A 163 -8.12 -0.25 -21.01
CA ASP A 163 -9.42 -0.65 -20.49
C ASP A 163 -9.22 -1.43 -19.17
N ARG A 164 -9.42 -0.74 -18.07
CA ARG A 164 -9.18 -1.28 -16.73
C ARG A 164 -10.13 -2.41 -16.35
N THR A 165 -11.32 -2.44 -16.94
CA THR A 165 -12.28 -3.53 -16.72
C THR A 165 -11.72 -4.81 -17.29
N VAL A 166 -11.22 -4.74 -18.53
CA VAL A 166 -10.60 -5.90 -19.20
C VAL A 166 -9.35 -6.38 -18.46
N VAL A 167 -8.52 -5.43 -17.97
CA VAL A 167 -7.32 -5.79 -17.18
C VAL A 167 -7.73 -6.51 -15.89
N ALA A 168 -8.69 -5.96 -15.13
CA ALA A 168 -9.15 -6.55 -13.88
C ALA A 168 -9.76 -7.95 -14.09
N GLU A 169 -10.60 -8.12 -15.12
CA GLU A 169 -11.19 -9.43 -15.48
C GLU A 169 -10.12 -10.46 -15.84
N TRP A 170 -9.08 -10.02 -16.57
CA TRP A 170 -7.97 -10.90 -16.94
C TRP A 170 -7.15 -11.31 -15.72
N GLU A 171 -6.82 -10.39 -14.82
CA GLU A 171 -6.10 -10.68 -13.57
C GLU A 171 -6.89 -11.64 -12.67
N GLU A 172 -8.21 -11.44 -12.55
CA GLU A 172 -9.09 -12.33 -11.79
C GLU A 172 -9.14 -13.74 -12.42
N HIS A 173 -9.22 -13.82 -13.74
CA HIS A 173 -9.17 -15.10 -14.46
C HIS A 173 -7.86 -15.84 -14.20
N LEU A 174 -6.71 -15.16 -14.30
CA LEU A 174 -5.40 -15.76 -14.04
C LEU A 174 -5.26 -16.21 -12.58
N LEU A 175 -5.69 -15.39 -11.62
CA LEU A 175 -5.65 -15.74 -10.20
C LEU A 175 -6.52 -16.97 -9.91
N SER A 176 -7.73 -17.03 -10.45
CA SER A 176 -8.65 -18.15 -10.28
C SER A 176 -8.10 -19.43 -10.89
N TYR A 177 -7.57 -19.35 -12.12
CA TYR A 177 -6.94 -20.47 -12.80
C TYR A 177 -5.73 -21.01 -12.03
N ALA A 178 -4.82 -20.13 -11.64
CA ALA A 178 -3.62 -20.52 -10.89
C ALA A 178 -3.98 -21.11 -9.52
N THR A 179 -4.93 -20.51 -8.80
CA THR A 179 -5.40 -20.99 -7.50
C THR A 179 -5.98 -22.41 -7.62
N ALA A 180 -6.87 -22.63 -8.59
CA ALA A 180 -7.48 -23.95 -8.81
C ALA A 180 -6.43 -25.00 -9.19
N SER A 181 -5.48 -24.65 -10.06
CA SER A 181 -4.42 -25.55 -10.51
C SER A 181 -3.45 -25.94 -9.39
N ILE A 182 -2.96 -24.96 -8.64
CA ILE A 182 -2.00 -25.19 -7.53
C ILE A 182 -2.65 -25.98 -6.39
N ALA A 183 -3.93 -25.75 -6.10
CA ALA A 183 -4.67 -26.47 -5.06
C ALA A 183 -4.77 -27.99 -5.29
N THR A 184 -4.56 -28.45 -6.53
CA THR A 184 -4.56 -29.90 -6.84
C THR A 184 -3.24 -30.59 -6.54
N ILE A 185 -2.18 -29.85 -6.26
CA ILE A 185 -0.82 -30.39 -6.05
C ILE A 185 -0.70 -30.90 -4.61
N PRO A 186 -0.42 -32.19 -4.38
CA PRO A 186 -0.25 -32.73 -3.05
C PRO A 186 0.86 -32.01 -2.27
N GLY A 187 0.61 -31.71 -0.99
CA GLY A 187 1.55 -31.02 -0.12
C GLY A 187 1.60 -29.50 -0.31
N VAL A 188 0.89 -28.93 -1.28
CA VAL A 188 0.77 -27.48 -1.43
C VAL A 188 -0.36 -26.96 -0.52
N ARG A 189 -0.07 -25.89 0.22
CA ARG A 189 -1.05 -25.13 0.99
C ARG A 189 -1.05 -23.67 0.57
N ILE A 190 -2.18 -23.18 0.12
CA ILE A 190 -2.38 -21.77 -0.24
C ILE A 190 -2.45 -20.93 1.03
N ILE A 191 -1.74 -19.81 1.04
CA ILE A 191 -1.73 -18.84 2.15
C ILE A 191 -2.52 -17.60 1.72
N GLY A 192 -3.44 -17.17 2.59
CA GLY A 192 -4.35 -16.05 2.29
C GLY A 192 -5.47 -16.47 1.34
N THR A 193 -6.59 -16.85 1.93
CA THR A 193 -7.81 -17.32 1.25
C THR A 193 -8.97 -16.33 1.41
N ALA A 194 -8.66 -15.05 1.54
CA ALA A 194 -9.63 -13.96 1.63
C ALA A 194 -10.59 -13.97 0.44
N LYS A 195 -11.84 -13.54 0.66
CA LYS A 195 -12.87 -13.50 -0.40
C LYS A 195 -12.54 -12.50 -1.52
N ARG A 196 -11.92 -11.38 -1.15
CA ARG A 196 -11.50 -10.34 -2.11
C ARG A 196 -9.99 -10.33 -2.19
N LYS A 197 -9.48 -10.68 -3.35
CA LYS A 197 -8.04 -10.72 -3.62
C LYS A 197 -7.72 -10.00 -4.92
N SER A 198 -6.55 -9.43 -4.99
CA SER A 198 -5.87 -8.98 -6.21
C SER A 198 -4.86 -10.04 -6.68
N GLY A 199 -4.22 -9.85 -7.80
CA GLY A 199 -3.36 -10.78 -8.54
C GLY A 199 -2.16 -11.39 -7.80
N VAL A 200 -2.29 -11.71 -6.51
CA VAL A 200 -1.25 -12.36 -5.69
C VAL A 200 -1.72 -13.73 -5.23
N LEU A 201 -0.92 -14.75 -5.49
CA LEU A 201 -1.10 -16.12 -5.02
C LEU A 201 0.13 -16.55 -4.22
N SER A 202 -0.03 -16.70 -2.92
CA SER A 202 1.00 -17.17 -2.00
C SER A 202 0.73 -18.60 -1.57
N PHE A 203 1.77 -19.42 -1.50
CA PHE A 203 1.67 -20.81 -1.11
C PHE A 203 2.94 -21.29 -0.43
N ILE A 204 2.82 -22.37 0.30
CA ILE A 204 3.94 -23.15 0.82
C ILE A 204 3.81 -24.59 0.34
N VAL A 205 4.92 -25.30 0.31
CA VAL A 205 4.94 -26.76 0.06
C VAL A 205 5.45 -27.43 1.32
N GLU A 206 4.68 -28.37 1.83
CA GLU A 206 4.96 -29.04 3.08
C GLU A 206 6.33 -29.77 3.03
N GLY A 207 7.17 -29.51 4.01
CA GLY A 207 8.51 -30.11 4.11
C GLY A 207 9.58 -29.50 3.18
N LEU A 208 9.27 -28.46 2.39
CA LEU A 208 10.24 -27.81 1.50
C LEU A 208 10.47 -26.36 1.92
N ASN A 209 11.72 -25.91 1.77
CA ASN A 209 12.08 -24.52 1.99
C ASN A 209 11.64 -23.65 0.80
N ALA A 210 11.12 -22.46 1.07
CA ALA A 210 10.63 -21.55 0.03
C ALA A 210 11.72 -21.12 -0.96
N LEU A 211 12.95 -20.94 -0.50
CA LEU A 211 14.08 -20.60 -1.38
C LEU A 211 14.40 -21.72 -2.36
N ASP A 212 14.40 -22.98 -1.89
CA ASP A 212 14.68 -24.15 -2.74
C ASP A 212 13.60 -24.30 -3.82
N ILE A 213 12.33 -24.07 -3.45
CA ILE A 213 11.20 -24.06 -4.40
C ILE A 213 11.42 -22.97 -5.45
N GLY A 214 11.77 -21.76 -5.03
CA GLY A 214 12.02 -20.63 -5.94
C GLY A 214 13.18 -20.93 -6.90
N MET A 215 14.28 -21.47 -6.41
CA MET A 215 15.43 -21.86 -7.24
C MET A 215 15.07 -22.95 -8.25
N PHE A 216 14.29 -23.95 -7.85
CA PHE A 216 13.83 -24.99 -8.76
C PHE A 216 12.91 -24.43 -9.87
N LEU A 217 11.93 -23.60 -9.52
CA LEU A 217 11.03 -22.96 -10.46
C LEU A 217 11.78 -22.07 -11.45
N ASP A 218 12.79 -21.35 -10.98
CA ASP A 218 13.65 -20.51 -11.82
C ASP A 218 14.37 -21.33 -12.90
N THR A 219 14.84 -22.54 -12.58
CA THR A 219 15.42 -23.45 -13.59
C THR A 219 14.43 -23.90 -14.66
N GLN A 220 13.13 -23.78 -14.39
CA GLN A 220 12.04 -24.07 -15.34
C GLN A 220 11.51 -22.81 -16.05
N GLY A 221 12.16 -21.64 -15.83
CA GLY A 221 11.73 -20.36 -16.39
C GLY A 221 10.48 -19.78 -15.73
N ILE A 222 10.14 -20.22 -14.52
CA ILE A 222 9.00 -19.72 -13.75
C ILE A 222 9.50 -18.77 -12.68
N ALA A 223 9.24 -17.47 -12.84
CA ALA A 223 9.63 -16.45 -11.90
C ALA A 223 8.66 -16.40 -10.71
N VAL A 224 9.18 -16.56 -9.50
CA VAL A 224 8.43 -16.41 -8.25
C VAL A 224 9.23 -15.55 -7.27
N ARG A 225 8.55 -15.03 -6.27
CA ARG A 225 9.19 -14.33 -5.17
C ARG A 225 9.16 -15.21 -3.92
N THR A 226 10.30 -15.33 -3.24
CA THR A 226 10.45 -16.10 -2.00
C THR A 226 10.79 -15.19 -0.82
N GLY A 227 10.54 -15.64 0.41
CA GLY A 227 10.83 -14.92 1.66
C GLY A 227 9.61 -14.23 2.26
N HIS A 228 9.86 -13.31 3.19
CA HIS A 228 8.80 -12.68 4.02
C HIS A 228 8.04 -11.52 3.35
N HIS A 229 8.40 -11.14 2.13
CA HIS A 229 7.71 -10.11 1.33
C HIS A 229 7.48 -8.78 2.05
N CYS A 230 8.41 -8.36 2.94
CA CYS A 230 8.30 -7.20 3.83
C CYS A 230 7.19 -7.30 4.89
N THR A 231 6.74 -8.51 5.22
CA THR A 231 5.64 -8.79 6.17
C THR A 231 6.03 -9.87 7.19
N GLU A 232 7.31 -9.90 7.60
CA GLU A 232 7.88 -10.92 8.50
C GLU A 232 7.00 -11.22 9.73
N PRO A 233 6.48 -10.22 10.49
CA PRO A 233 5.62 -10.50 11.64
C PRO A 233 4.26 -11.15 11.32
N GLY A 234 3.88 -11.20 10.07
CA GLY A 234 2.63 -11.83 9.61
C GLY A 234 2.85 -13.16 8.91
N MET A 235 4.11 -13.63 8.82
CA MET A 235 4.49 -14.89 8.17
C MET A 235 4.91 -15.96 9.20
N ASP A 236 5.11 -15.57 10.46
CA ASP A 236 5.37 -16.44 11.60
C ASP A 236 4.05 -16.91 12.23
#